data_117f57158aed3913c24d1826e3d7b59b
#
_entry.id   117f57158aed3913c24d1826e3d7b59b
#
_cell.length_a   1.000
_cell.length_b   1.000
_cell.length_c   1.000
_cell.angle_alpha   90.00
_cell.angle_beta   90.00
_cell.angle_gamma   90.00
#
_symmetry.space_group_name_H-M   'P 1'
#
loop_
_entity.id
_entity.type
_entity.pdbx_description
1 polymer ?
#
loop_
_entity_poly.entity_id
_entity_poly.type
_entity_poly.pdbx_seq_one_letter_code
_entity_poly.pdbx_strand_id
1 'polypeptide(L)'
;MKYKRILLKLSGEALQGSSKSTNIDKAVMEQYCEEIKTLVDEGVQIAIVIGGGNIFRGGQAESLGIDRVQGDYMGMLATVINAMALQSSLERHGMYTRLMAGIKMEQVCEPFIRRRAIRHLEKGRIVIFGAGIGNPYFTTDSTASLRAVEVQASVVLKGTRVDGVYTKDPEKFPDAVRYSKLSFQEAYEKNLNIMDMTAFTLCMENNLPIIVFDMNKKGNLLKVVNGEEAGTLIS
;
A
#
# COMPACT_ATOMS: atom_id res chain seq x y z
N MET A 1 -10.25 -2.76 18.27
CA MET A 1 -9.30 -2.29 17.23
C MET A 1 -8.36 -1.23 17.80
N LYS A 2 -7.05 -1.44 17.67
CA LYS A 2 -6.03 -0.46 18.08
C LYS A 2 -6.00 0.73 17.11
N TYR A 3 -6.13 0.45 15.82
CA TYR A 3 -6.09 1.46 14.75
C TYR A 3 -7.47 1.65 14.11
N LYS A 4 -8.03 2.86 14.22
CA LYS A 4 -9.37 3.19 13.71
C LYS A 4 -9.36 3.68 12.25
N ARG A 5 -8.27 4.33 11.81
CA ARG A 5 -8.06 4.76 10.42
C ARG A 5 -6.68 4.31 9.99
N ILE A 6 -6.62 3.53 8.93
CA ILE A 6 -5.38 2.95 8.41
C ILE A 6 -5.12 3.38 6.97
N LEU A 7 -3.85 3.39 6.59
CA LEU A 7 -3.46 3.34 5.19
C LEU A 7 -2.85 1.98 4.90
N LEU A 8 -3.47 1.22 4.02
CA LEU A 8 -2.99 -0.07 3.53
C LEU A 8 -2.24 0.13 2.21
N LYS A 9 -0.95 -0.17 2.19
CA LYS A 9 -0.14 -0.19 0.97
C LYS A 9 -0.02 -1.61 0.44
N LEU A 10 -0.43 -1.82 -0.80
CA LEU A 10 -0.36 -3.09 -1.51
C LEU A 10 0.64 -3.03 -2.66
N SER A 11 1.39 -4.11 -2.89
CA SER A 11 2.24 -4.24 -4.07
C SER A 11 1.40 -4.65 -5.28
N GLY A 12 1.60 -3.98 -6.43
CA GLY A 12 0.99 -4.43 -7.68
C GLY A 12 1.44 -5.84 -8.07
N GLU A 13 2.70 -6.20 -7.81
CA GLU A 13 3.24 -7.53 -8.11
C GLU A 13 2.52 -8.66 -7.35
N ALA A 14 2.03 -8.37 -6.14
CA ALA A 14 1.26 -9.33 -5.38
C ALA A 14 -0.05 -9.71 -6.09
N LEU A 15 -0.59 -8.84 -6.94
CA LEU A 15 -1.82 -9.13 -7.71
C LEU A 15 -1.64 -10.17 -8.82
N GLN A 16 -0.40 -10.50 -9.22
CA GLN A 16 -0.16 -11.50 -10.28
C GLN A 16 -0.37 -12.94 -9.82
N GLY A 17 -0.46 -13.17 -8.52
CA GLY A 17 -0.47 -14.52 -7.97
C GLY A 17 0.84 -15.27 -8.19
N SER A 18 0.85 -16.56 -7.87
CA SER A 18 2.05 -17.42 -7.98
C SER A 18 2.39 -17.79 -9.43
N SER A 19 1.36 -17.93 -10.28
CA SER A 19 1.53 -18.37 -11.68
C SER A 19 2.14 -17.32 -12.58
N LYS A 20 1.98 -16.04 -12.22
CA LYS A 20 2.36 -14.86 -13.04
C LYS A 20 1.82 -14.89 -14.48
N SER A 21 0.78 -15.71 -14.75
CA SER A 21 0.19 -15.88 -16.08
C SER A 21 -0.68 -14.69 -16.49
N THR A 22 -1.15 -13.93 -15.50
CA THR A 22 -1.96 -12.71 -15.69
C THR A 22 -1.40 -11.58 -14.86
N ASN A 23 -1.63 -10.34 -15.27
CA ASN A 23 -1.23 -9.17 -14.49
C ASN A 23 -2.08 -9.03 -13.20
N ILE A 24 -3.31 -9.52 -13.21
CA ILE A 24 -4.23 -9.49 -12.08
C ILE A 24 -4.84 -10.88 -11.94
N ASP A 25 -4.55 -11.55 -10.82
CA ASP A 25 -5.09 -12.85 -10.49
C ASP A 25 -6.39 -12.70 -9.70
N LYS A 26 -7.44 -13.40 -10.15
CA LYS A 26 -8.77 -13.33 -9.54
C LYS A 26 -8.76 -13.84 -8.10
N ALA A 27 -8.07 -14.95 -7.83
CA ALA A 27 -8.08 -15.57 -6.50
C ALA A 27 -7.38 -14.67 -5.46
N VAL A 28 -6.26 -14.03 -5.85
CA VAL A 28 -5.58 -13.06 -4.99
C VAL A 28 -6.47 -11.85 -4.71
N MET A 29 -7.17 -11.35 -5.73
CA MET A 29 -8.08 -10.23 -5.57
C MET A 29 -9.24 -10.56 -4.62
N GLU A 30 -9.85 -11.74 -4.76
CA GLU A 30 -10.90 -12.24 -3.87
C GLU A 30 -10.39 -12.35 -2.42
N GLN A 31 -9.20 -12.95 -2.21
CA GLN A 31 -8.58 -13.04 -0.89
C GLN A 31 -8.38 -11.66 -0.25
N TYR A 32 -7.87 -10.68 -1.01
CA TYR A 32 -7.68 -9.31 -0.49
C TYR A 32 -9.02 -8.64 -0.15
N CYS A 33 -10.06 -8.87 -0.94
CA CYS A 33 -11.39 -8.37 -0.63
C CYS A 33 -11.97 -8.97 0.65
N GLU A 34 -11.79 -10.27 0.88
CA GLU A 34 -12.21 -10.95 2.13
C GLU A 34 -11.51 -10.34 3.35
N GLU A 35 -10.17 -10.18 3.31
CA GLU A 35 -9.40 -9.58 4.40
C GLU A 35 -9.82 -8.13 4.68
N ILE A 36 -9.99 -7.32 3.64
CA ILE A 36 -10.43 -5.93 3.77
C ILE A 36 -11.85 -5.85 4.33
N LYS A 37 -12.74 -6.75 3.88
CA LYS A 37 -14.13 -6.80 4.35
C LYS A 37 -14.21 -7.02 5.86
N THR A 38 -13.37 -7.88 6.44
CA THR A 38 -13.37 -8.10 7.90
C THR A 38 -13.12 -6.80 8.67
N LEU A 39 -12.29 -5.90 8.16
CA LEU A 39 -12.02 -4.61 8.78
C LEU A 39 -13.17 -3.61 8.59
N VAL A 40 -13.81 -3.62 7.40
CA VAL A 40 -14.97 -2.77 7.13
C VAL A 40 -16.13 -3.12 8.05
N ASP A 41 -16.39 -4.41 8.24
CA ASP A 41 -17.45 -4.91 9.12
C ASP A 41 -17.20 -4.52 10.60
N GLU A 42 -15.93 -4.32 10.99
CA GLU A 42 -15.51 -3.79 12.31
C GLU A 42 -15.48 -2.27 12.39
N GLY A 43 -15.86 -1.56 11.33
CA GLY A 43 -15.94 -0.09 11.29
C GLY A 43 -14.60 0.63 11.13
N VAL A 44 -13.55 -0.06 10.67
CA VAL A 44 -12.23 0.56 10.38
C VAL A 44 -12.32 1.42 9.13
N GLN A 45 -11.78 2.63 9.19
CA GLN A 45 -11.67 3.52 8.03
C GLN A 45 -10.41 3.16 7.24
N ILE A 46 -10.58 2.79 5.97
CA ILE A 46 -9.52 2.21 5.16
C ILE A 46 -9.19 3.10 3.96
N ALA A 47 -7.95 3.59 3.92
CA ALA A 47 -7.33 4.17 2.74
C ALA A 47 -6.37 3.14 2.13
N ILE A 48 -6.34 3.02 0.80
CA ILE A 48 -5.51 2.05 0.08
C ILE A 48 -4.64 2.78 -0.94
N VAL A 49 -3.36 2.44 -0.98
CA VAL A 49 -2.44 2.77 -2.06
C VAL A 49 -1.95 1.46 -2.68
N ILE A 50 -2.05 1.34 -3.99
CA ILE A 50 -1.64 0.13 -4.71
C ILE A 50 -0.57 0.44 -5.76
N GLY A 51 0.46 -0.42 -5.84
CA GLY A 51 1.51 -0.30 -6.84
C GLY A 51 1.09 -0.74 -8.24
N GLY A 52 1.90 -0.40 -9.25
CA GLY A 52 1.68 -0.73 -10.67
C GLY A 52 2.69 -1.71 -11.26
N GLY A 53 3.60 -2.26 -10.45
CA GLY A 53 4.76 -3.02 -10.91
C GLY A 53 4.47 -4.34 -11.64
N ASN A 54 3.25 -4.86 -11.53
CA ASN A 54 2.74 -6.00 -12.30
C ASN A 54 2.42 -5.65 -13.76
N ILE A 55 2.15 -4.38 -14.04
CA ILE A 55 1.78 -3.89 -15.37
C ILE A 55 2.97 -3.17 -16.01
N PHE A 56 3.56 -2.21 -15.29
CA PHE A 56 4.71 -1.46 -15.75
C PHE A 56 5.58 -0.99 -14.59
N ARG A 57 6.91 -1.17 -14.74
CA ARG A 57 7.92 -0.66 -13.79
C ARG A 57 8.68 0.50 -14.41
N GLY A 58 8.74 1.65 -13.74
CA GLY A 58 9.50 2.81 -14.21
C GLY A 58 10.96 2.50 -14.54
N GLY A 59 11.61 1.60 -13.76
CA GLY A 59 12.99 1.16 -14.05
C GLY A 59 13.16 0.36 -15.35
N GLN A 60 12.09 -0.13 -15.98
CA GLN A 60 12.14 -0.77 -17.29
C GLN A 60 12.08 0.25 -18.45
N ALA A 61 11.68 1.48 -18.16
CA ALA A 61 11.54 2.53 -19.17
C ALA A 61 12.85 2.79 -19.91
N GLU A 62 13.95 2.91 -19.18
CA GLU A 62 15.29 3.18 -19.76
C GLU A 62 15.73 2.07 -20.72
N SER A 63 15.46 0.80 -20.41
CA SER A 63 15.79 -0.31 -21.29
C SER A 63 14.97 -0.33 -22.59
N LEU A 64 13.84 0.36 -22.61
CA LEU A 64 12.96 0.55 -23.79
C LEU A 64 13.25 1.88 -24.52
N GLY A 65 14.26 2.66 -24.10
CA GLY A 65 14.57 3.96 -24.66
C GLY A 65 13.55 5.05 -24.25
N ILE A 66 12.75 4.81 -23.23
CA ILE A 66 11.76 5.76 -22.71
C ILE A 66 12.42 6.56 -21.58
N ASP A 67 12.27 7.88 -21.60
CA ASP A 67 12.82 8.72 -20.55
C ASP A 67 12.14 8.48 -19.18
N ARG A 68 12.83 8.82 -18.10
CA ARG A 68 12.40 8.57 -16.73
C ARG A 68 11.01 9.17 -16.42
N VAL A 69 10.76 10.38 -16.87
CA VAL A 69 9.51 11.10 -16.58
C VAL A 69 8.33 10.39 -17.23
N GLN A 70 8.47 9.99 -18.51
CA GLN A 70 7.45 9.21 -19.20
C GLN A 70 7.24 7.84 -18.54
N GLY A 71 8.32 7.16 -18.18
CA GLY A 71 8.27 5.88 -17.48
C GLY A 71 7.52 5.97 -16.14
N ASP A 72 7.74 7.04 -15.39
CA ASP A 72 7.04 7.28 -14.12
C ASP A 72 5.54 7.55 -14.35
N TYR A 73 5.15 8.31 -15.39
CA TYR A 73 3.74 8.48 -15.76
C TYR A 73 3.09 7.17 -16.19
N MET A 74 3.78 6.33 -16.96
CA MET A 74 3.27 5.00 -17.32
C MET A 74 3.06 4.14 -16.06
N GLY A 75 4.00 4.17 -15.10
CA GLY A 75 3.85 3.52 -13.80
C GLY A 75 2.67 4.06 -13.00
N MET A 76 2.44 5.37 -13.00
CA MET A 76 1.28 5.99 -12.36
C MET A 76 -0.04 5.50 -12.99
N LEU A 77 -0.13 5.44 -14.32
CA LEU A 77 -1.31 4.90 -15.03
C LEU A 77 -1.53 3.41 -14.72
N ALA A 78 -0.45 2.63 -14.60
CA ALA A 78 -0.52 1.23 -14.17
C ALA A 78 -1.16 1.07 -12.79
N THR A 79 -0.87 1.98 -11.85
CA THR A 79 -1.53 1.98 -10.53
C THR A 79 -3.03 2.26 -10.63
N VAL A 80 -3.46 3.09 -11.58
CA VAL A 80 -4.89 3.38 -11.82
C VAL A 80 -5.62 2.14 -12.30
N ILE A 81 -5.03 1.38 -13.24
CA ILE A 81 -5.60 0.11 -13.71
C ILE A 81 -5.82 -0.85 -12.54
N ASN A 82 -4.81 -1.06 -11.70
CA ASN A 82 -4.92 -1.92 -10.51
C ASN A 82 -5.97 -1.39 -9.52
N ALA A 83 -6.01 -0.09 -9.31
CA ALA A 83 -6.97 0.55 -8.41
C ALA A 83 -8.42 0.39 -8.90
N MET A 84 -8.68 0.49 -10.20
CA MET A 84 -10.00 0.24 -10.81
C MET A 84 -10.42 -1.23 -10.65
N ALA A 85 -9.49 -2.17 -10.86
CA ALA A 85 -9.75 -3.59 -10.67
C ALA A 85 -10.09 -3.92 -9.21
N LEU A 86 -9.31 -3.36 -8.26
CA LEU A 86 -9.58 -3.50 -6.83
C LEU A 86 -10.92 -2.86 -6.44
N GLN A 87 -11.22 -1.65 -6.93
CA GLN A 87 -12.51 -0.99 -6.71
C GLN A 87 -13.68 -1.88 -7.14
N SER A 88 -13.65 -2.35 -8.38
CA SER A 88 -14.68 -3.23 -8.91
C SER A 88 -14.85 -4.51 -8.09
N SER A 89 -13.75 -5.09 -7.60
CA SER A 89 -13.81 -6.29 -6.78
C SER A 89 -14.39 -6.02 -5.40
N LEU A 90 -13.97 -4.96 -4.72
CA LEU A 90 -14.50 -4.55 -3.40
C LEU A 90 -16.00 -4.24 -3.48
N GLU A 91 -16.45 -3.56 -4.53
CA GLU A 91 -17.87 -3.22 -4.74
C GLU A 91 -18.73 -4.47 -4.98
N ARG A 92 -18.22 -5.49 -5.70
CA ARG A 92 -18.90 -6.80 -5.81
C ARG A 92 -19.06 -7.52 -4.47
N HIS A 93 -18.17 -7.25 -3.51
CA HIS A 93 -18.27 -7.76 -2.13
C HIS A 93 -19.14 -6.88 -1.21
N GLY A 94 -19.88 -5.91 -1.78
CA GLY A 94 -20.81 -5.05 -1.05
C GLY A 94 -20.16 -3.90 -0.29
N MET A 95 -18.89 -3.59 -0.54
CA MET A 95 -18.20 -2.46 0.09
C MET A 95 -18.35 -1.20 -0.74
N TYR A 96 -18.52 -0.06 -0.10
CA TYR A 96 -18.54 1.24 -0.78
C TYR A 96 -17.13 1.78 -0.96
N THR A 97 -16.78 2.18 -2.17
CA THR A 97 -15.44 2.66 -2.50
C THR A 97 -15.44 4.03 -3.16
N ARG A 98 -14.29 4.69 -3.17
CA ARG A 98 -13.98 5.87 -3.99
C ARG A 98 -12.55 5.77 -4.48
N LEU A 99 -12.37 5.80 -5.80
CA LEU A 99 -11.07 5.92 -6.42
C LEU A 99 -10.75 7.40 -6.61
N MET A 100 -9.60 7.83 -6.10
CA MET A 100 -9.10 9.20 -6.23
C MET A 100 -7.69 9.19 -6.81
N ALA A 101 -7.39 10.07 -7.76
CA ALA A 101 -6.09 10.10 -8.43
C ALA A 101 -5.34 11.41 -8.24
N GLY A 102 -4.00 11.30 -8.21
CA GLY A 102 -3.11 12.44 -8.20
C GLY A 102 -3.03 13.18 -9.52
N ILE A 103 -3.41 12.54 -10.64
CA ILE A 103 -3.53 13.12 -11.98
C ILE A 103 -5.02 13.28 -12.30
N LYS A 104 -5.41 14.40 -12.92
CA LYS A 104 -6.79 14.65 -13.31
C LYS A 104 -7.22 13.70 -14.44
N MET A 105 -8.22 12.88 -14.18
CA MET A 105 -8.86 11.97 -15.13
C MET A 105 -10.32 11.74 -14.75
N GLU A 106 -11.10 12.81 -14.77
CA GLU A 106 -12.43 12.90 -14.16
C GLU A 106 -13.45 11.89 -14.72
N GLN A 107 -13.26 11.38 -15.94
CA GLN A 107 -14.07 10.31 -16.52
C GLN A 107 -13.81 8.93 -15.88
N VAL A 108 -12.68 8.76 -15.18
CA VAL A 108 -12.25 7.48 -14.62
C VAL A 108 -12.34 7.46 -13.09
N CYS A 109 -11.96 8.59 -12.45
CA CYS A 109 -11.89 8.67 -11.00
C CYS A 109 -11.97 10.11 -10.50
N GLU A 110 -12.23 10.29 -9.21
CA GLU A 110 -12.24 11.61 -8.60
C GLU A 110 -10.83 12.22 -8.51
N PRO A 111 -10.65 13.52 -8.74
CA PRO A 111 -9.39 14.19 -8.41
C PRO A 111 -9.17 14.14 -6.89
N PHE A 112 -7.92 13.92 -6.48
CA PHE A 112 -7.58 13.91 -5.06
C PHE A 112 -7.80 15.30 -4.45
N ILE A 113 -8.67 15.38 -3.46
CA ILE A 113 -8.88 16.54 -2.60
C ILE A 113 -8.91 16.02 -1.15
N ARG A 114 -7.93 16.42 -0.34
CA ARG A 114 -7.74 15.93 1.04
C ARG A 114 -9.04 15.90 1.86
N ARG A 115 -9.77 17.00 1.91
CA ARG A 115 -11.03 17.08 2.69
C ARG A 115 -12.10 16.12 2.20
N ARG A 116 -12.15 15.88 0.88
CA ARG A 116 -13.10 14.95 0.27
C ARG A 116 -12.72 13.49 0.63
N ALA A 117 -11.43 13.14 0.58
CA ALA A 117 -10.94 11.83 0.98
C ALA A 117 -11.28 11.54 2.46
N ILE A 118 -11.01 12.47 3.36
CA ILE A 118 -11.37 12.35 4.79
C ILE A 118 -12.89 12.15 4.94
N ARG A 119 -13.70 12.93 4.23
CA ARG A 119 -15.17 12.81 4.30
C ARG A 119 -15.68 11.46 3.77
N HIS A 120 -15.02 10.87 2.79
CA HIS A 120 -15.35 9.51 2.33
C HIS A 120 -15.03 8.47 3.41
N LEU A 121 -13.86 8.55 4.03
CA LEU A 121 -13.47 7.65 5.13
C LEU A 121 -14.45 7.74 6.32
N GLU A 122 -14.83 8.95 6.72
CA GLU A 122 -15.81 9.18 7.79
C GLU A 122 -17.20 8.59 7.48
N LYS A 123 -17.56 8.47 6.21
CA LYS A 123 -18.79 7.82 5.74
C LYS A 123 -18.66 6.30 5.59
N GLY A 124 -17.59 5.69 6.08
CA GLY A 124 -17.33 4.25 5.95
C GLY A 124 -17.02 3.79 4.52
N ARG A 125 -16.60 4.70 3.62
CA ARG A 125 -16.17 4.35 2.28
C ARG A 125 -14.68 4.05 2.28
N ILE A 126 -14.26 3.00 1.57
CA ILE A 126 -12.84 2.75 1.29
C ILE A 126 -12.38 3.79 0.25
N VAL A 127 -11.28 4.47 0.53
CA VAL A 127 -10.64 5.39 -0.43
C VAL A 127 -9.44 4.70 -1.04
N ILE A 128 -9.43 4.56 -2.37
CA ILE A 128 -8.31 3.98 -3.11
C ILE A 128 -7.59 5.10 -3.84
N PHE A 129 -6.28 5.20 -3.69
CA PHE A 129 -5.46 6.21 -4.34
C PHE A 129 -4.74 5.62 -5.54
N GLY A 130 -5.01 6.17 -6.72
CA GLY A 130 -4.32 5.88 -7.99
C GLY A 130 -3.44 7.03 -8.45
N ALA A 131 -2.63 6.79 -9.47
CA ALA A 131 -1.70 7.75 -10.08
C ALA A 131 -0.70 8.38 -9.09
N GLY A 132 -0.34 7.67 -8.04
CA GLY A 132 0.69 8.09 -7.11
C GLY A 132 0.43 9.47 -6.47
N ILE A 133 1.50 10.27 -6.37
CA ILE A 133 1.42 11.67 -5.94
C ILE A 133 0.92 12.57 -7.08
N GLY A 134 1.03 12.12 -8.33
CA GLY A 134 0.76 12.88 -9.54
C GLY A 134 2.02 13.53 -10.16
N ASN A 135 3.17 13.31 -9.55
CA ASN A 135 4.47 13.82 -10.02
C ASN A 135 5.47 12.66 -10.22
N PRO A 136 6.34 12.75 -11.25
CA PRO A 136 7.46 11.82 -11.43
C PRO A 136 8.43 11.80 -10.22
N TYR A 137 9.34 10.84 -10.21
CA TYR A 137 10.41 10.64 -9.21
C TYR A 137 9.98 10.13 -7.84
N PHE A 138 8.71 9.91 -7.61
CA PHE A 138 8.18 9.35 -6.36
C PHE A 138 7.73 7.90 -6.53
N THR A 139 7.88 7.14 -5.46
CA THR A 139 7.49 5.72 -5.43
C THR A 139 6.06 5.53 -4.89
N THR A 140 5.59 4.28 -4.92
CA THR A 140 4.36 3.89 -4.24
C THR A 140 4.48 4.01 -2.71
N ASP A 141 5.68 3.77 -2.14
CA ASP A 141 5.92 3.92 -0.70
C ASP A 141 5.84 5.40 -0.29
N SER A 142 6.47 6.30 -1.05
CA SER A 142 6.35 7.76 -0.85
C SER A 142 4.90 8.23 -0.95
N THR A 143 4.14 7.68 -1.90
CA THR A 143 2.70 7.96 -2.04
C THR A 143 1.93 7.50 -0.81
N ALA A 144 2.18 6.28 -0.33
CA ALA A 144 1.50 5.73 0.84
C ALA A 144 1.74 6.58 2.08
N SER A 145 3.00 6.97 2.34
CA SER A 145 3.36 7.82 3.47
C SER A 145 2.68 9.19 3.40
N LEU A 146 2.72 9.86 2.24
CA LEU A 146 2.10 11.18 2.06
C LEU A 146 0.57 11.10 2.23
N ARG A 147 -0.09 10.15 1.57
CA ARG A 147 -1.54 9.99 1.68
C ARG A 147 -1.97 9.63 3.10
N ALA A 148 -1.18 8.83 3.84
CA ALA A 148 -1.45 8.50 5.23
C ALA A 148 -1.46 9.74 6.12
N VAL A 149 -0.45 10.62 5.99
CA VAL A 149 -0.39 11.90 6.72
C VAL A 149 -1.58 12.78 6.35
N GLU A 150 -1.86 12.94 5.05
CA GLU A 150 -2.93 13.81 4.55
C GLU A 150 -4.32 13.38 5.03
N VAL A 151 -4.60 12.08 5.07
CA VAL A 151 -5.90 11.57 5.53
C VAL A 151 -5.93 11.28 7.03
N GLN A 152 -4.85 11.60 7.75
CA GLN A 152 -4.74 11.39 9.20
C GLN A 152 -4.91 9.90 9.58
N ALA A 153 -4.25 9.01 8.84
CA ALA A 153 -4.18 7.61 9.22
C ALA A 153 -3.34 7.45 10.50
N SER A 154 -3.69 6.49 11.34
CA SER A 154 -2.97 6.21 12.59
C SER A 154 -1.77 5.27 12.37
N VAL A 155 -1.68 4.65 11.19
CA VAL A 155 -0.63 3.70 10.84
C VAL A 155 -0.57 3.50 9.32
N VAL A 156 0.64 3.24 8.81
CA VAL A 156 0.86 2.70 7.46
C VAL A 156 1.06 1.20 7.58
N LEU A 157 0.19 0.42 6.96
CA LEU A 157 0.28 -1.04 6.86
C LEU A 157 0.90 -1.40 5.51
N LYS A 158 2.16 -1.85 5.52
CA LYS A 158 2.86 -2.31 4.32
C LYS A 158 2.65 -3.81 4.15
N GLY A 159 1.66 -4.17 3.34
CA GLY A 159 1.39 -5.55 2.96
C GLY A 159 2.44 -6.06 1.97
N THR A 160 3.16 -7.10 2.35
CA THR A 160 4.24 -7.73 1.59
C THR A 160 4.03 -9.24 1.50
N ARG A 161 4.99 -9.96 0.89
CA ARG A 161 5.05 -11.42 0.88
C ARG A 161 5.91 -12.00 2.02
N VAL A 162 6.62 -11.14 2.75
CA VAL A 162 7.38 -11.50 3.95
C VAL A 162 6.67 -10.99 5.19
N ASP A 163 6.84 -11.68 6.30
CA ASP A 163 6.08 -11.45 7.53
C ASP A 163 6.68 -10.37 8.44
N GLY A 164 7.64 -9.58 7.93
CA GLY A 164 8.20 -8.47 8.69
C GLY A 164 9.54 -7.97 8.16
N VAL A 165 10.24 -7.19 8.98
CA VAL A 165 11.59 -6.69 8.74
C VAL A 165 12.60 -7.63 9.39
N TYR A 166 13.67 -7.93 8.67
CA TYR A 166 14.70 -8.87 9.08
C TYR A 166 16.07 -8.20 9.15
N THR A 167 16.99 -8.83 9.87
CA THR A 167 18.40 -8.41 9.94
C THR A 167 19.09 -8.46 8.58
N LYS A 168 18.62 -9.32 7.68
CA LYS A 168 19.06 -9.52 6.29
C LYS A 168 17.94 -10.21 5.49
N ASP A 169 18.10 -10.33 4.19
CA ASP A 169 17.09 -10.93 3.31
C ASP A 169 16.79 -12.40 3.68
N PRO A 170 15.59 -12.71 4.21
CA PRO A 170 15.26 -14.07 4.66
C PRO A 170 15.13 -15.07 3.52
N GLU A 171 14.94 -14.61 2.27
CA GLU A 171 14.91 -15.50 1.08
C GLU A 171 16.31 -15.99 0.68
N LYS A 172 17.35 -15.25 1.10
CA LYS A 172 18.77 -15.59 0.78
C LYS A 172 19.53 -16.14 1.97
N PHE A 173 19.14 -15.78 3.19
CA PHE A 173 19.87 -16.08 4.40
C PHE A 173 18.97 -16.79 5.44
N PRO A 174 19.14 -18.12 5.63
CA PRO A 174 18.31 -18.90 6.57
C PRO A 174 18.44 -18.47 8.02
N ASP A 175 19.55 -17.79 8.37
CA ASP A 175 19.84 -17.25 9.70
C ASP A 175 19.35 -15.80 9.91
N ALA A 176 18.56 -15.28 8.99
CA ALA A 176 17.93 -13.98 9.13
C ALA A 176 16.94 -13.98 10.30
N VAL A 177 17.07 -13.02 11.20
CA VAL A 177 16.21 -12.87 12.39
C VAL A 177 15.23 -11.73 12.14
N ARG A 178 13.94 -12.02 12.36
CA ARG A 178 12.87 -11.03 12.25
C ARG A 178 12.84 -10.14 13.49
N TYR A 179 12.67 -8.84 13.27
CA TYR A 179 12.35 -7.90 14.33
C TYR A 179 10.84 -7.90 14.63
N SER A 180 10.44 -7.95 15.88
CA SER A 180 9.04 -7.70 16.30
C SER A 180 8.74 -6.21 16.34
N LYS A 181 9.71 -5.40 16.80
CA LYS A 181 9.63 -3.95 16.92
C LYS A 181 10.98 -3.31 16.66
N LEU A 182 10.96 -2.12 16.04
CA LEU A 182 12.11 -1.25 15.81
C LEU A 182 11.69 0.20 16.06
N SER A 183 12.62 1.03 16.57
CA SER A 183 12.47 2.47 16.45
C SER A 183 12.84 2.93 15.03
N PHE A 184 12.35 4.10 14.61
CA PHE A 184 12.81 4.72 13.36
C PHE A 184 14.32 4.94 13.34
N GLN A 185 14.89 5.35 14.48
CA GLN A 185 16.32 5.55 14.62
C GLN A 185 17.11 4.26 14.40
N GLU A 186 16.73 3.16 15.08
CA GLU A 186 17.39 1.85 14.90
C GLU A 186 17.30 1.34 13.47
N ALA A 187 16.13 1.52 12.81
CA ALA A 187 15.94 1.10 11.43
C ALA A 187 16.84 1.89 10.47
N TYR A 188 17.00 3.19 10.72
CA TYR A 188 17.89 4.07 9.97
C TYR A 188 19.36 3.71 10.16
N GLU A 189 19.83 3.60 11.41
CA GLU A 189 21.22 3.27 11.74
C GLU A 189 21.67 1.90 11.19
N LYS A 190 20.76 0.94 11.20
CA LYS A 190 21.00 -0.41 10.65
C LYS A 190 20.82 -0.48 9.13
N ASN A 191 20.48 0.63 8.48
CA ASN A 191 20.24 0.72 7.04
C ASN A 191 19.27 -0.35 6.51
N LEU A 192 18.17 -0.58 7.26
CA LEU A 192 17.17 -1.58 6.90
C LEU A 192 16.30 -1.12 5.74
N ASN A 193 16.19 -1.96 4.73
CA ASN A 193 15.41 -1.64 3.51
C ASN A 193 13.90 -1.87 3.74
N ILE A 194 13.26 -0.97 4.49
CA ILE A 194 11.83 -1.04 4.82
C ILE A 194 10.99 -0.40 3.70
N MET A 195 11.36 0.80 3.29
CA MET A 195 10.79 1.57 2.18
C MET A 195 11.82 2.59 1.68
N ASP A 196 11.53 3.31 0.59
CA ASP A 196 12.44 4.36 0.16
C ASP A 196 12.61 5.45 1.23
N MET A 197 13.77 6.15 1.18
CA MET A 197 14.15 7.10 2.23
C MET A 197 13.16 8.26 2.36
N THR A 198 12.57 8.73 1.25
CA THR A 198 11.56 9.80 1.26
C THR A 198 10.33 9.37 2.04
N ALA A 199 9.82 8.16 1.78
CA ALA A 199 8.69 7.59 2.49
C ALA A 199 8.98 7.39 3.97
N PHE A 200 10.17 6.85 4.27
CA PHE A 200 10.61 6.56 5.63
C PHE A 200 10.73 7.84 6.48
N THR A 201 11.42 8.85 5.94
CA THR A 201 11.62 10.14 6.63
C THR A 201 10.28 10.84 6.88
N LEU A 202 9.37 10.80 5.90
CA LEU A 202 8.05 11.40 6.07
C LEU A 202 7.24 10.75 7.21
N CYS A 203 7.30 9.42 7.34
CA CYS A 203 6.67 8.71 8.45
C CYS A 203 7.33 9.06 9.80
N MET A 204 8.66 9.08 9.85
CA MET A 204 9.43 9.41 11.05
C MET A 204 9.12 10.84 11.55
N GLU A 205 9.18 11.85 10.68
CA GLU A 205 8.92 13.26 11.04
C GLU A 205 7.48 13.50 11.52
N ASN A 206 6.52 12.69 11.06
CA ASN A 206 5.11 12.81 11.46
C ASN A 206 4.73 11.82 12.58
N ASN A 207 5.68 11.09 13.17
CA ASN A 207 5.42 10.05 14.19
C ASN A 207 4.34 9.05 13.74
N LEU A 208 4.34 8.71 12.44
CA LEU A 208 3.39 7.81 11.82
C LEU A 208 3.97 6.40 11.80
N PRO A 209 3.50 5.47 12.63
CA PRO A 209 4.06 4.13 12.70
C PRO A 209 3.83 3.36 11.39
N ILE A 210 4.79 2.48 11.08
CA ILE A 210 4.74 1.57 9.95
C ILE A 210 4.67 0.14 10.48
N ILE A 211 3.79 -0.69 9.91
CA ILE A 211 3.80 -2.13 10.17
C ILE A 211 4.04 -2.86 8.86
N VAL A 212 5.11 -3.65 8.81
CA VAL A 212 5.41 -4.56 7.69
C VAL A 212 4.92 -5.94 8.06
N PHE A 213 4.08 -6.54 7.21
CA PHE A 213 3.46 -7.83 7.49
C PHE A 213 3.14 -8.62 6.21
N ASP A 214 2.97 -9.94 6.33
CA ASP A 214 2.56 -10.80 5.22
C ASP A 214 1.05 -10.68 4.97
N MET A 215 0.69 -10.04 3.86
CA MET A 215 -0.70 -9.86 3.41
C MET A 215 -1.32 -11.14 2.84
N ASN A 216 -0.51 -12.12 2.45
CA ASN A 216 -1.01 -13.37 1.86
C ASN A 216 -1.48 -14.36 2.92
N LYS A 217 -1.10 -14.17 4.19
CA LYS A 217 -1.53 -15.01 5.29
C LYS A 217 -2.88 -14.57 5.81
N LYS A 218 -3.88 -15.43 5.65
CA LYS A 218 -5.27 -15.17 6.06
C LYS A 218 -5.38 -14.76 7.53
N GLY A 219 -6.12 -13.68 7.80
CA GLY A 219 -6.35 -13.11 9.13
C GLY A 219 -5.22 -12.21 9.65
N ASN A 220 -4.09 -12.09 8.94
CA ASN A 220 -2.99 -11.23 9.40
C ASN A 220 -3.35 -9.75 9.40
N LEU A 221 -4.12 -9.29 8.41
CA LEU A 221 -4.54 -7.89 8.34
C LEU A 221 -5.37 -7.51 9.58
N LEU A 222 -6.29 -8.36 10.00
CA LEU A 222 -7.09 -8.16 11.22
C LEU A 222 -6.20 -8.12 12.47
N LYS A 223 -5.24 -9.05 12.59
CA LYS A 223 -4.31 -9.12 13.72
C LYS A 223 -3.49 -7.84 13.86
N VAL A 224 -2.87 -7.35 12.79
CA VAL A 224 -2.06 -6.12 12.86
C VAL A 224 -2.91 -4.89 13.20
N VAL A 225 -4.15 -4.81 12.73
CA VAL A 225 -5.06 -3.70 13.07
C VAL A 225 -5.51 -3.76 14.54
N ASN A 226 -5.61 -4.95 15.11
CA ASN A 226 -5.84 -5.16 16.55
C ASN A 226 -4.61 -4.82 17.41
N GLY A 227 -3.43 -4.74 16.80
CA GLY A 227 -2.16 -4.49 17.50
C GLY A 227 -1.48 -5.76 18.00
N GLU A 228 -1.85 -6.93 17.44
CA GLU A 228 -1.19 -8.22 17.69
C GLU A 228 0.14 -8.31 16.92
N GLU A 229 1.06 -9.15 17.41
CA GLU A 229 2.39 -9.34 16.78
C GLU A 229 2.32 -10.23 15.53
N ALA A 230 1.74 -9.71 14.45
CA ALA A 230 1.66 -10.40 13.16
C ALA A 230 2.56 -9.78 12.09
N GLY A 231 3.57 -8.99 12.49
CA GLY A 231 4.50 -8.28 11.63
C GLY A 231 5.61 -7.60 12.41
N THR A 232 6.30 -6.65 11.80
CA THR A 232 7.26 -5.75 12.45
C THR A 232 6.68 -4.36 12.58
N LEU A 233 6.59 -3.84 13.79
CA LEU A 233 6.22 -2.45 14.07
C LEU A 233 7.46 -1.56 14.05
N ILE A 234 7.42 -0.47 13.29
CA ILE A 234 8.41 0.61 13.29
C ILE A 234 7.74 1.88 13.82
N SER A 235 8.26 2.44 14.92
CA SER A 235 7.63 3.60 15.59
C SER A 235 8.63 4.45 16.37
#